data_03b2e78d33bc33d54ffbb9010b05a07c
#
_entry.id   03b2e78d33bc33d54ffbb9010b05a07c
#
_cell.length_a   1.000
_cell.length_b   1.000
_cell.length_c   1.000
_cell.angle_alpha   90.00
_cell.angle_beta   90.00
_cell.angle_gamma   90.00
#
_symmetry.space_group_name_H-M   'P 1'
#
loop_
_entity.id
_entity.type
_entity.pdbx_description
1 polymer ?
#
loop_
_entity_poly.entity_id
_entity_poly.type
_entity_poly.pdbx_seq_one_letter_code
_entity_poly.pdbx_strand_id
1 'polypeptide(L)'
;MSTSITHETVTTKFAQADGVHYAYRRFGGPSDAPLVFCHRFRGTMDDWDPATINGFARERDVILFDNAGVGLSTGVVPNNARGMADHLIAFLGALGVLEVDLLGFSMGGYVAQFAVLKSQHLFRRIILAGTGPGGGERYVPGGPDIRPIASRPILGLEEQLLLFFTSSKRSRSAGEAYWKRLKSRVGELSRRFLRKGSRLNSRRS
;
A
#
# COMPACT_ATOMS: atom_id res chain seq x y z
N MET A 1 -7.83 -30.07 6.92
CA MET A 1 -6.78 -29.08 7.15
C MET A 1 -7.33 -27.72 6.71
N SER A 2 -7.56 -26.79 7.62
CA SER A 2 -8.02 -25.44 7.24
C SER A 2 -6.86 -24.73 6.54
N THR A 3 -7.01 -24.41 5.26
CA THR A 3 -6.03 -23.60 4.55
C THR A 3 -6.02 -22.21 5.19
N SER A 4 -4.91 -21.84 5.82
CA SER A 4 -4.76 -20.51 6.40
C SER A 4 -4.93 -19.46 5.29
N ILE A 5 -5.72 -18.42 5.56
CA ILE A 5 -5.89 -17.28 4.64
C ILE A 5 -4.56 -16.53 4.57
N THR A 6 -4.08 -16.28 3.36
CA THR A 6 -2.81 -15.57 3.08
C THR A 6 -3.06 -14.32 2.24
N HIS A 7 -2.04 -13.48 2.09
CA HIS A 7 -2.10 -12.31 1.21
C HIS A 7 -2.50 -12.69 -0.22
N GLU A 8 -2.08 -13.85 -0.70
CA GLU A 8 -2.38 -14.32 -2.06
C GLU A 8 -3.84 -14.76 -2.24
N THR A 9 -4.47 -15.24 -1.17
CA THR A 9 -5.79 -15.89 -1.24
C THR A 9 -6.92 -15.09 -0.58
N VAL A 10 -6.59 -14.10 0.26
CA VAL A 10 -7.59 -13.29 0.98
C VAL A 10 -8.51 -12.55 0.00
N THR A 11 -9.80 -12.59 0.26
CA THR A 11 -10.81 -11.88 -0.54
C THR A 11 -10.73 -10.37 -0.30
N THR A 12 -10.80 -9.59 -1.39
CA THR A 12 -10.93 -8.14 -1.31
C THR A 12 -12.36 -7.79 -0.87
N LYS A 13 -12.46 -6.90 0.12
CA LYS A 13 -13.71 -6.33 0.65
C LYS A 13 -13.74 -4.83 0.39
N PHE A 14 -14.90 -4.22 0.61
CA PHE A 14 -15.09 -2.78 0.46
C PHE A 14 -15.72 -2.19 1.71
N ALA A 15 -15.21 -1.03 2.14
CA ALA A 15 -15.80 -0.19 3.17
C ALA A 15 -16.17 1.16 2.55
N GLN A 16 -17.25 1.78 3.00
CA GLN A 16 -17.73 3.05 2.44
C GLN A 16 -17.67 4.16 3.48
N ALA A 17 -17.02 5.25 3.13
CA ALA A 17 -17.07 6.51 3.85
C ALA A 17 -16.90 7.68 2.86
N ASP A 18 -17.56 8.80 3.14
CA ASP A 18 -17.45 10.07 2.41
C ASP A 18 -17.60 9.93 0.88
N GLY A 19 -18.52 9.04 0.44
CA GLY A 19 -18.76 8.77 -0.98
C GLY A 19 -17.70 7.92 -1.66
N VAL A 20 -16.71 7.41 -0.94
CA VAL A 20 -15.64 6.54 -1.44
C VAL A 20 -15.84 5.10 -1.00
N HIS A 21 -15.73 4.16 -1.92
CA HIS A 21 -15.64 2.73 -1.63
C HIS A 21 -14.16 2.34 -1.56
N TYR A 22 -13.66 2.09 -0.35
CA TYR A 22 -12.28 1.70 -0.10
C TYR A 22 -12.14 0.19 -0.23
N ALA A 23 -11.32 -0.26 -1.16
CA ALA A 23 -10.93 -1.66 -1.27
C ALA A 23 -9.91 -2.01 -0.19
N TYR A 24 -10.12 -3.11 0.49
CA TYR A 24 -9.22 -3.57 1.55
C TYR A 24 -9.19 -5.09 1.69
N ARG A 25 -8.16 -5.59 2.36
CA ARG A 25 -8.01 -6.97 2.78
C ARG A 25 -7.65 -7.01 4.26
N ARG A 26 -8.33 -7.85 5.01
CA ARG A 26 -8.08 -8.05 6.44
C ARG A 26 -7.99 -9.54 6.72
N PHE A 27 -6.88 -9.96 7.31
CA PHE A 27 -6.59 -11.36 7.61
C PHE A 27 -5.45 -11.47 8.62
N GLY A 28 -5.25 -12.67 9.15
CA GLY A 28 -4.19 -12.99 10.11
C GLY A 28 -4.71 -13.45 11.45
N GLY A 29 -3.81 -13.58 12.41
CA GLY A 29 -4.12 -13.96 13.78
C GLY A 29 -4.78 -12.84 14.58
N PRO A 30 -5.44 -13.15 15.69
CA PRO A 30 -6.01 -12.14 16.57
C PRO A 30 -4.91 -11.27 17.17
N SER A 31 -5.20 -9.98 17.33
CA SER A 31 -4.32 -9.03 18.00
C SER A 31 -5.15 -7.90 18.63
N ASP A 32 -4.62 -7.27 19.69
CA ASP A 32 -5.31 -6.17 20.39
C ASP A 32 -5.60 -5.00 19.46
N ALA A 33 -4.69 -4.71 18.53
CA ALA A 33 -4.84 -3.68 17.52
C ALA A 33 -4.36 -4.21 16.16
N PRO A 34 -5.15 -4.05 15.07
CA PRO A 34 -4.71 -4.44 13.73
C PRO A 34 -3.48 -3.66 13.28
N LEU A 35 -2.64 -4.27 12.47
CA LEU A 35 -1.54 -3.59 11.77
C LEU A 35 -2.01 -3.14 10.39
N VAL A 36 -2.10 -1.83 10.21
CA VAL A 36 -2.53 -1.19 8.95
C VAL A 36 -1.32 -0.73 8.15
N PHE A 37 -1.36 -0.91 6.84
CA PHE A 37 -0.25 -0.60 5.94
C PHE A 37 -0.58 0.55 5.01
N CYS A 38 0.19 1.66 5.09
CA CYS A 38 0.16 2.77 4.14
C CYS A 38 1.25 2.62 3.08
N HIS A 39 0.83 2.60 1.83
CA HIS A 39 1.67 2.26 0.70
C HIS A 39 2.59 3.39 0.22
N ARG A 40 3.66 3.02 -0.49
CA ARG A 40 4.54 3.92 -1.24
C ARG A 40 3.80 4.65 -2.37
N PHE A 41 4.45 5.65 -2.96
CA PHE A 41 3.97 6.30 -4.18
C PHE A 41 3.66 5.27 -5.28
N ARG A 42 2.48 5.39 -5.89
CA ARG A 42 1.97 4.50 -6.95
C ARG A 42 1.83 3.03 -6.54
N GLY A 43 1.84 2.74 -5.25
CA GLY A 43 1.60 1.38 -4.76
C GLY A 43 0.12 1.10 -4.52
N THR A 44 -0.24 -0.17 -4.63
CA THR A 44 -1.55 -0.75 -4.30
C THR A 44 -1.38 -1.87 -3.29
N MET A 45 -2.47 -2.44 -2.80
CA MET A 45 -2.43 -3.62 -1.92
C MET A 45 -1.58 -4.77 -2.49
N ASP A 46 -1.52 -4.92 -3.82
CA ASP A 46 -0.80 -6.01 -4.49
C ASP A 46 0.71 -5.76 -4.62
N ASP A 47 1.18 -4.57 -4.26
CA ASP A 47 2.61 -4.26 -4.32
C ASP A 47 3.34 -4.57 -2.99
N TRP A 48 2.65 -5.04 -1.95
CA TRP A 48 3.27 -5.56 -0.75
C TRP A 48 3.80 -6.98 -0.97
N ASP A 49 5.03 -7.26 -0.52
CA ASP A 49 5.60 -8.61 -0.62
C ASP A 49 4.78 -9.61 0.22
N PRO A 50 4.17 -10.64 -0.40
CA PRO A 50 3.44 -11.66 0.32
C PRO A 50 4.25 -12.32 1.44
N ALA A 51 5.57 -12.52 1.26
CA ALA A 51 6.41 -13.11 2.30
C ALA A 51 6.45 -12.22 3.56
N THR A 52 6.52 -10.89 3.38
CA THR A 52 6.51 -9.91 4.49
C THR A 52 5.14 -9.87 5.15
N ILE A 53 4.08 -9.71 4.37
CA ILE A 53 2.72 -9.58 4.90
C ILE A 53 2.27 -10.86 5.60
N ASN A 54 2.49 -12.02 5.01
CA ASN A 54 2.17 -13.30 5.63
C ASN A 54 3.00 -13.55 6.90
N GLY A 55 4.23 -13.01 6.96
CA GLY A 55 5.05 -13.01 8.17
C GLY A 55 4.34 -12.32 9.34
N PHE A 56 3.84 -11.10 9.12
CA PHE A 56 3.05 -10.36 10.13
C PHE A 56 1.72 -11.05 10.43
N ALA A 57 1.02 -11.54 9.42
CA ALA A 57 -0.31 -12.13 9.56
C ALA A 57 -0.33 -13.44 10.37
N ARG A 58 0.80 -14.09 10.63
CA ARG A 58 0.87 -15.26 11.51
C ARG A 58 0.47 -14.94 12.95
N GLU A 59 0.79 -13.74 13.42
CA GLU A 59 0.64 -13.34 14.82
C GLU A 59 -0.20 -12.08 15.00
N ARG A 60 -0.64 -11.47 13.89
CA ARG A 60 -1.32 -10.18 13.91
C ARG A 60 -2.47 -10.14 12.92
N ASP A 61 -3.52 -9.43 13.30
CA ASP A 61 -4.54 -8.97 12.37
C ASP A 61 -3.95 -7.88 11.46
N VAL A 62 -3.93 -8.10 10.15
CA VAL A 62 -3.33 -7.23 9.15
C VAL A 62 -4.43 -6.61 8.28
N ILE A 63 -4.32 -5.32 8.04
CA ILE A 63 -5.18 -4.58 7.12
C ILE A 63 -4.34 -3.94 6.02
N LEU A 64 -4.56 -4.37 4.79
CA LEU A 64 -4.07 -3.70 3.59
C LEU A 64 -5.23 -2.96 2.94
N PHE A 65 -5.01 -1.74 2.43
CA PHE A 65 -6.06 -0.98 1.75
C PHE A 65 -5.49 -0.17 0.58
N ASP A 66 -6.35 0.11 -0.37
CA ASP A 66 -6.10 1.09 -1.43
C ASP A 66 -6.70 2.43 -1.01
N ASN A 67 -5.90 3.50 -1.00
CA ASN A 67 -6.39 4.84 -0.70
C ASN A 67 -7.39 5.33 -1.77
N ALA A 68 -8.12 6.43 -1.52
CA ALA A 68 -9.06 6.98 -2.49
C ALA A 68 -8.42 7.18 -3.88
N GLY A 69 -9.10 6.72 -4.92
CA GLY A 69 -8.65 6.78 -6.32
C GLY A 69 -7.48 5.85 -6.68
N VAL A 70 -7.02 5.02 -5.73
CA VAL A 70 -5.93 4.05 -5.92
C VAL A 70 -6.50 2.65 -6.10
N GLY A 71 -5.90 1.86 -6.98
CA GLY A 71 -6.19 0.44 -7.14
C GLY A 71 -7.66 0.15 -7.45
N LEU A 72 -8.32 -0.57 -6.55
CA LEU A 72 -9.75 -0.91 -6.63
C LEU A 72 -10.65 0.09 -5.89
N SER A 73 -10.09 1.06 -5.16
CA SER A 73 -10.88 2.08 -4.48
C SER A 73 -11.43 3.12 -5.47
N THR A 74 -12.66 3.57 -5.20
CA THR A 74 -13.27 4.68 -5.96
C THR A 74 -12.74 6.04 -5.49
N GLY A 75 -13.26 7.12 -6.09
CA GLY A 75 -12.87 8.48 -5.74
C GLY A 75 -11.72 9.02 -6.59
N VAL A 76 -11.05 10.03 -6.08
CA VAL A 76 -9.93 10.72 -6.75
C VAL A 76 -8.72 10.71 -5.84
N VAL A 77 -7.55 10.44 -6.41
CA VAL A 77 -6.29 10.49 -5.65
C VAL A 77 -6.06 11.91 -5.14
N PRO A 78 -5.92 12.11 -3.83
CA PRO A 78 -5.56 13.40 -3.28
C PRO A 78 -4.20 13.88 -3.80
N ASN A 79 -4.05 15.18 -3.99
CA ASN A 79 -2.82 15.77 -4.51
C ASN A 79 -1.71 15.95 -3.44
N ASN A 80 -1.97 15.55 -2.20
CA ASN A 80 -1.03 15.66 -1.09
C ASN A 80 -1.25 14.57 -0.03
N ALA A 81 -0.24 14.33 0.80
CA ALA A 81 -0.26 13.30 1.84
C ALA A 81 -1.29 13.60 2.96
N ARG A 82 -1.61 14.86 3.21
CA ARG A 82 -2.63 15.27 4.21
C ARG A 82 -4.01 14.77 3.79
N GLY A 83 -4.42 15.01 2.53
CA GLY A 83 -5.68 14.50 2.01
C GLY A 83 -5.74 12.97 1.99
N MET A 84 -4.61 12.31 1.70
CA MET A 84 -4.53 10.85 1.80
C MET A 84 -4.70 10.35 3.24
N ALA A 85 -4.21 11.10 4.23
CA ALA A 85 -4.40 10.80 5.65
C ALA A 85 -5.86 10.97 6.08
N ASP A 86 -6.57 11.97 5.53
CA ASP A 86 -8.00 12.14 5.78
C ASP A 86 -8.79 10.92 5.31
N HIS A 87 -8.49 10.40 4.14
CA HIS A 87 -9.09 9.18 3.62
C HIS A 87 -8.72 7.93 4.43
N LEU A 88 -7.49 7.82 4.96
CA LEU A 88 -7.12 6.75 5.87
C LEU A 88 -7.99 6.78 7.14
N ILE A 89 -8.16 7.95 7.75
CA ILE A 89 -8.97 8.12 8.96
C ILE A 89 -10.44 7.77 8.68
N ALA A 90 -11.00 8.27 7.57
CA ALA A 90 -12.36 7.94 7.14
C ALA A 90 -12.56 6.43 6.91
N PHE A 91 -11.60 5.78 6.26
CA PHE A 91 -11.59 4.34 6.05
C PHE A 91 -11.58 3.55 7.37
N LEU A 92 -10.71 3.92 8.32
CA LEU A 92 -10.64 3.27 9.64
C LEU A 92 -11.97 3.45 10.41
N GLY A 93 -12.56 4.64 10.35
CA GLY A 93 -13.89 4.91 10.90
C GLY A 93 -14.96 4.02 10.29
N ALA A 94 -14.95 3.82 8.95
CA ALA A 94 -15.90 2.94 8.26
C ALA A 94 -15.75 1.46 8.64
N LEU A 95 -14.56 1.04 9.07
CA LEU A 95 -14.33 -0.30 9.61
C LEU A 95 -14.74 -0.47 11.07
N GLY A 96 -15.08 0.62 11.77
CA GLY A 96 -15.35 0.62 13.20
C GLY A 96 -14.14 0.25 14.05
N VAL A 97 -12.92 0.52 13.55
CA VAL A 97 -11.69 0.20 14.27
C VAL A 97 -11.35 1.37 15.17
N LEU A 98 -11.22 1.09 16.48
CA LEU A 98 -11.00 2.13 17.49
C LEU A 98 -9.53 2.49 17.67
N GLU A 99 -8.63 1.53 17.45
CA GLU A 99 -7.19 1.71 17.60
C GLU A 99 -6.44 0.77 16.66
N VAL A 100 -5.33 1.24 16.07
CA VAL A 100 -4.46 0.46 15.17
C VAL A 100 -2.99 0.70 15.45
N ASP A 101 -2.14 -0.25 15.05
CA ASP A 101 -0.74 0.03 14.75
C ASP A 101 -0.64 0.40 13.26
N LEU A 102 0.16 1.41 12.92
CA LEU A 102 0.24 1.93 11.56
C LEU A 102 1.66 1.82 10.99
N LEU A 103 1.82 1.15 9.86
CA LEU A 103 3.07 1.11 9.12
C LEU A 103 2.96 1.97 7.86
N GLY A 104 3.81 2.99 7.75
CA GLY A 104 3.93 3.83 6.58
C GLY A 104 5.26 3.61 5.85
N PHE A 105 5.21 3.17 4.58
CA PHE A 105 6.40 2.98 3.76
C PHE A 105 6.55 4.09 2.73
N SER A 106 7.73 4.73 2.68
CA SER A 106 8.05 5.82 1.74
C SER A 106 7.01 6.95 1.82
N MET A 107 6.27 7.27 0.75
CA MET A 107 5.18 8.24 0.77
C MET A 107 4.11 7.91 1.82
N GLY A 108 3.82 6.62 2.05
CA GLY A 108 2.92 6.18 3.11
C GLY A 108 3.36 6.60 4.51
N GLY A 109 4.67 6.84 4.72
CA GLY A 109 5.18 7.39 5.98
C GLY A 109 4.77 8.84 6.19
N TYR A 110 4.69 9.68 5.14
CA TYR A 110 4.13 11.03 5.26
C TYR A 110 2.63 10.97 5.56
N VAL A 111 1.89 10.07 4.90
CA VAL A 111 0.46 9.85 5.18
C VAL A 111 0.26 9.46 6.65
N ALA A 112 1.07 8.52 7.15
CA ALA A 112 1.01 8.06 8.53
C ALA A 112 1.29 9.18 9.54
N GLN A 113 2.31 10.00 9.30
CA GLN A 113 2.61 11.17 10.16
C GLN A 113 1.44 12.15 10.21
N PHE A 114 0.84 12.52 9.05
CA PHE A 114 -0.32 13.42 9.03
C PHE A 114 -1.54 12.79 9.73
N ALA A 115 -1.78 11.50 9.56
CA ALA A 115 -2.89 10.80 10.22
C ALA A 115 -2.75 10.82 11.74
N VAL A 116 -1.56 10.52 12.26
CA VAL A 116 -1.28 10.56 13.70
C VAL A 116 -1.45 11.97 14.26
N LEU A 117 -0.92 13.00 13.59
CA LEU A 117 -1.07 14.40 14.01
C LEU A 117 -2.53 14.84 14.05
N LYS A 118 -3.39 14.28 13.19
CA LYS A 118 -4.81 14.62 13.12
C LYS A 118 -5.68 13.86 14.10
N SER A 119 -5.35 12.61 14.40
CA SER A 119 -6.21 11.69 15.17
C SER A 119 -5.39 10.73 16.03
N GLN A 120 -4.60 11.26 16.96
CA GLN A 120 -3.68 10.48 17.80
C GLN A 120 -4.33 9.27 18.47
N HIS A 121 -5.56 9.42 18.93
CA HIS A 121 -6.30 8.36 19.63
C HIS A 121 -6.55 7.10 18.81
N LEU A 122 -6.45 7.17 17.47
CA LEU A 122 -6.60 6.01 16.58
C LEU A 122 -5.32 5.17 16.45
N PHE A 123 -4.16 5.70 16.86
CA PHE A 123 -2.87 5.11 16.53
C PHE A 123 -2.08 4.80 17.80
N ARG A 124 -2.02 3.52 18.16
CA ARG A 124 -1.25 3.02 19.31
C ARG A 124 0.25 3.12 19.06
N ARG A 125 0.68 2.70 17.87
CA ARG A 125 2.08 2.71 17.45
C ARG A 125 2.20 3.10 15.99
N ILE A 126 3.32 3.72 15.61
CA ILE A 126 3.66 4.07 14.24
C ILE A 126 5.02 3.46 13.87
N ILE A 127 5.08 2.84 12.70
CA ILE A 127 6.31 2.33 12.09
C ILE A 127 6.56 3.14 10.82
N LEU A 128 7.67 3.87 10.77
CA LEU A 128 8.08 4.68 9.62
C LEU A 128 9.23 3.97 8.90
N ALA A 129 8.95 3.43 7.72
CA ALA A 129 9.89 2.66 6.94
C ALA A 129 10.29 3.39 5.64
N GLY A 130 11.58 3.63 5.43
CA GLY A 130 12.11 4.22 4.21
C GLY A 130 11.48 5.58 3.85
N THR A 131 11.23 6.41 4.86
CA THR A 131 10.58 7.73 4.74
C THR A 131 11.39 8.78 5.51
N GLY A 132 10.97 10.05 5.44
CA GLY A 132 11.59 11.15 6.16
C GLY A 132 10.57 12.01 6.91
N PRO A 133 11.02 13.05 7.64
CA PRO A 133 10.14 14.02 8.24
C PRO A 133 9.43 14.83 7.15
N GLY A 134 8.13 15.03 7.28
CA GLY A 134 7.38 15.91 6.40
C GLY A 134 7.74 17.38 6.64
N GLY A 135 7.86 18.20 5.57
CA GLY A 135 8.10 19.63 5.67
C GLY A 135 9.50 20.03 6.13
N GLY A 136 10.41 19.09 6.22
CA GLY A 136 11.80 19.33 6.62
C GLY A 136 12.64 20.00 5.53
N GLU A 137 13.83 20.44 5.93
CA GLU A 137 14.85 21.02 5.07
C GLU A 137 15.13 20.14 3.84
N ARG A 138 15.58 20.77 2.78
CA ARG A 138 15.87 20.14 1.49
C ARG A 138 16.47 18.75 1.66
N TYR A 139 15.74 17.74 1.23
CA TYR A 139 16.33 16.44 0.93
C TYR A 139 17.46 16.67 -0.10
N VAL A 140 18.69 16.56 0.34
CA VAL A 140 19.85 16.56 -0.58
C VAL A 140 19.93 15.14 -1.13
N PRO A 141 19.61 14.92 -2.40
CA PRO A 141 19.72 13.58 -2.95
C PRO A 141 21.20 13.20 -3.03
N GLY A 142 21.64 12.36 -2.13
CA GLY A 142 22.96 11.71 -2.24
C GLY A 142 22.97 10.51 -3.18
N GLY A 143 21.84 10.19 -3.81
CA GLY A 143 21.63 9.03 -4.66
C GLY A 143 21.27 9.38 -6.11
N PRO A 144 21.23 8.38 -7.01
CA PRO A 144 20.84 8.59 -8.39
C PRO A 144 19.41 9.14 -8.49
N ASP A 145 19.17 10.00 -9.49
CA ASP A 145 17.83 10.53 -9.74
C ASP A 145 16.89 9.40 -10.21
N ILE A 146 15.98 9.01 -9.33
CA ILE A 146 14.99 7.95 -9.61
C ILE A 146 13.76 8.46 -10.35
N ARG A 147 13.58 9.78 -10.51
CA ARG A 147 12.39 10.38 -11.13
C ARG A 147 12.12 9.86 -12.55
N PRO A 148 13.13 9.71 -13.43
CA PRO A 148 12.91 9.16 -14.77
C PRO A 148 12.37 7.73 -14.76
N ILE A 149 12.72 6.93 -13.75
CA ILE A 149 12.23 5.56 -13.59
C ILE A 149 10.84 5.58 -12.94
N ALA A 150 10.68 6.30 -11.84
CA ALA A 150 9.43 6.36 -11.08
C ALA A 150 8.27 7.00 -11.87
N SER A 151 8.55 7.82 -12.89
CA SER A 151 7.55 8.44 -13.76
C SER A 151 7.07 7.56 -14.92
N ARG A 152 7.71 6.41 -15.18
CA ARG A 152 7.31 5.50 -16.27
C ARG A 152 5.86 5.03 -16.08
N PRO A 153 5.08 4.87 -17.16
CA PRO A 153 3.67 4.43 -17.07
C PRO A 153 3.53 3.08 -16.39
N ILE A 154 4.43 2.15 -16.66
CA ILE A 154 4.46 0.80 -16.11
C ILE A 154 5.80 0.58 -15.42
N LEU A 155 5.76 0.09 -14.18
CA LEU A 155 6.93 -0.36 -13.46
C LEU A 155 7.00 -1.89 -13.52
N GLY A 156 7.83 -2.41 -14.44
CA GLY A 156 8.09 -3.83 -14.60
C GLY A 156 9.18 -4.33 -13.64
N LEU A 157 9.69 -5.55 -13.90
CA LEU A 157 10.76 -6.13 -13.10
C LEU A 157 12.02 -5.24 -13.07
N GLU A 158 12.47 -4.77 -14.23
CA GLU A 158 13.72 -3.98 -14.31
C GLU A 158 13.61 -2.66 -13.54
N GLU A 159 12.47 -1.96 -13.63
CA GLU A 159 12.23 -0.76 -12.85
C GLU A 159 12.20 -1.04 -11.35
N GLN A 160 11.58 -2.14 -10.92
CA GLN A 160 11.58 -2.55 -9.51
C GLN A 160 13.00 -2.87 -9.02
N LEU A 161 13.80 -3.56 -9.84
CA LEU A 161 15.18 -3.87 -9.51
C LEU A 161 16.02 -2.59 -9.37
N LEU A 162 15.87 -1.64 -10.30
CA LEU A 162 16.58 -0.37 -10.26
C LEU A 162 16.19 0.52 -9.08
N LEU A 163 14.91 0.48 -8.66
CA LEU A 163 14.42 1.33 -7.57
C LEU A 163 14.73 0.79 -6.18
N PHE A 164 14.75 -0.54 -6.00
CA PHE A 164 14.73 -1.13 -4.66
C PHE A 164 15.86 -2.12 -4.38
N PHE A 165 16.66 -2.49 -5.39
CA PHE A 165 17.72 -3.49 -5.25
C PHE A 165 19.04 -2.96 -5.77
N THR A 166 20.15 -3.48 -5.22
CA THR A 166 21.50 -3.13 -5.69
C THR A 166 21.90 -3.98 -6.90
N SER A 167 22.99 -3.61 -7.58
CA SER A 167 23.53 -4.35 -8.72
C SER A 167 24.20 -5.69 -8.35
N SER A 168 24.39 -5.98 -7.04
CA SER A 168 24.98 -7.25 -6.63
C SER A 168 24.13 -8.45 -7.04
N LYS A 169 24.74 -9.56 -7.40
CA LYS A 169 24.07 -10.79 -7.80
C LYS A 169 23.04 -11.25 -6.74
N ARG A 170 23.41 -11.17 -5.46
CA ARG A 170 22.53 -11.54 -4.34
C ARG A 170 21.28 -10.65 -4.27
N SER A 171 21.47 -9.33 -4.38
CA SER A 171 20.35 -8.37 -4.31
C SER A 171 19.42 -8.51 -5.51
N ARG A 172 19.98 -8.68 -6.72
CA ARG A 172 19.20 -8.89 -7.95
C ARG A 172 18.35 -10.17 -7.86
N SER A 173 18.94 -11.29 -7.43
CA SER A 173 18.20 -12.54 -7.24
C SER A 173 17.09 -12.42 -6.20
N ALA A 174 17.31 -11.67 -5.11
CA ALA A 174 16.27 -11.37 -4.12
C ALA A 174 15.12 -10.55 -4.74
N GLY A 175 15.44 -9.57 -5.60
CA GLY A 175 14.46 -8.78 -6.33
C GLY A 175 13.63 -9.59 -7.33
N GLU A 176 14.24 -10.50 -8.05
CA GLU A 176 13.53 -11.43 -8.95
C GLU A 176 12.57 -12.34 -8.18
N ALA A 177 13.02 -12.87 -7.03
CA ALA A 177 12.17 -13.66 -6.14
C ALA A 177 11.01 -12.85 -5.56
N TYR A 178 11.25 -11.59 -5.12
CA TYR A 178 10.22 -10.64 -4.72
C TYR A 178 9.19 -10.43 -5.84
N TRP A 179 9.64 -10.12 -7.06
CA TRP A 179 8.76 -9.90 -8.20
C TRP A 179 7.88 -11.12 -8.53
N LYS A 180 8.44 -12.34 -8.41
CA LYS A 180 7.69 -13.58 -8.58
C LYS A 180 6.58 -13.71 -7.53
N ARG A 181 6.86 -13.38 -6.26
CA ARG A 181 5.86 -13.42 -5.18
C ARG A 181 4.75 -12.39 -5.39
N LEU A 182 5.05 -11.18 -5.88
CA LEU A 182 4.00 -10.19 -6.19
C LEU A 182 2.98 -10.69 -7.23
N LYS A 183 3.34 -11.66 -8.04
CA LYS A 183 2.46 -12.25 -9.07
C LYS A 183 1.76 -13.53 -8.62
N SER A 184 1.97 -13.97 -7.39
CA SER A 184 1.38 -15.23 -6.89
C SER A 184 -0.07 -15.09 -6.43
N ARG A 185 -0.62 -13.87 -6.40
CA ARG A 185 -1.99 -13.66 -5.97
C ARG A 185 -3.00 -14.37 -6.88
N VAL A 186 -3.94 -15.06 -6.21
CA VAL A 186 -5.09 -15.70 -6.82
C VAL A 186 -6.32 -14.84 -6.52
N GLY A 187 -7.03 -14.38 -7.56
CA GLY A 187 -8.22 -13.56 -7.41
C GLY A 187 -8.08 -12.17 -8.02
N GLU A 188 -8.97 -11.26 -7.63
CA GLU A 188 -8.98 -9.90 -8.17
C GLU A 188 -7.74 -9.12 -7.78
N LEU A 189 -7.08 -8.52 -8.78
CA LEU A 189 -5.90 -7.68 -8.61
C LEU A 189 -6.31 -6.20 -8.50
N SER A 190 -5.68 -5.47 -7.59
CA SER A 190 -5.73 -4.02 -7.57
C SER A 190 -5.15 -3.47 -8.86
N ARG A 191 -5.95 -2.71 -9.61
CA ARG A 191 -5.52 -2.13 -10.88
C ARG A 191 -4.40 -1.15 -10.64
N ARG A 192 -3.24 -1.40 -11.25
CA ARG A 192 -2.17 -0.40 -11.30
C ARG A 192 -2.70 0.87 -11.96
N PHE A 193 -2.20 2.04 -11.54
CA PHE A 193 -2.57 3.34 -12.06
C PHE A 193 -2.70 3.33 -13.59
N LEU A 194 -3.92 3.22 -14.11
CA LEU A 194 -4.21 3.51 -15.50
C LEU A 194 -4.52 5.00 -15.58
N ARG A 195 -3.71 5.75 -16.31
CA ARG A 195 -4.05 7.15 -16.67
C ARG A 195 -5.47 7.18 -17.20
N LYS A 196 -6.31 8.14 -16.75
CA LYS A 196 -7.55 8.51 -17.45
C LYS A 196 -7.20 8.77 -18.92
N GLY A 197 -7.61 7.87 -19.82
CA GLY A 197 -7.36 8.06 -21.27
C GLY A 197 -7.64 6.84 -22.15
N SER A 198 -7.66 5.64 -21.64
CA SER A 198 -8.06 4.47 -22.42
C SER A 198 -9.53 4.11 -22.16
N ARG A 199 -10.44 4.62 -22.98
CA ARG A 199 -11.79 4.07 -23.09
C ARG A 199 -11.66 2.61 -23.52
N LEU A 200 -11.92 1.68 -22.62
CA LEU A 200 -12.22 0.31 -23.02
C LEU A 200 -13.54 0.33 -23.75
N ASN A 201 -13.49 0.22 -25.07
CA ASN A 201 -14.62 -0.14 -25.89
C ASN A 201 -15.08 -1.55 -25.48
N SER A 202 -16.07 -1.62 -24.60
CA SER A 202 -16.88 -2.83 -24.44
C SER A 202 -17.81 -2.94 -25.65
N ARG A 203 -17.35 -3.55 -26.72
CA ARG A 203 -18.27 -4.09 -27.71
C ARG A 203 -18.83 -5.40 -27.16
N ARG A 204 -20.10 -5.33 -26.76
CA ARG A 204 -20.96 -6.49 -26.68
C ARG A 204 -21.17 -7.03 -28.09
N SER A 205 -21.06 -8.28 -28.29
CA SER A 205 -21.79 -9.10 -29.26
C SER A 205 -22.06 -10.46 -28.61
#